data_df4088c7cd773db2112368485e95cddb
#
_entry.id   df4088c7cd773db2112368485e95cddb
#
_cell.length_a   1.000
_cell.length_b   1.000
_cell.length_c   1.000
_cell.angle_alpha   90.00
_cell.angle_beta   90.00
_cell.angle_gamma   90.00
#
_symmetry.space_group_name_H-M   'P 1'
#
loop_
_entity.id
_entity.type
_entity.pdbx_description
1 polymer ?
#
loop_
_entity_poly.entity_id
_entity_poly.type
_entity_poly.pdbx_seq_one_letter_code
_entity_poly.pdbx_strand_id
1 'polypeptide(L)'
;GVYCAGDIDAAIAMAETDAHISHYGEGIWGAQAVAAAVACAMADGTIDEILAAAMKPIPEGTWFRAAMEKAFAIVDRAEGSFLNAWMPLHDELWCSYKATVSEAVAEAFGVLKLVNGDFRTGVVAAGNFGRDADTIGAIVGSILGAKYGASTIPAHWVEKPRYPTGTCLTFAKGVDMLAVADDLCKLILE
;
A
#
# COMPACT_ATOMS: atom_id res chain seq x y z
N GLY A 1 10.69 -0.46 -0.47
CA GLY A 1 10.23 -1.58 0.36
C GLY A 1 10.74 -2.93 -0.14
N VAL A 2 10.50 -3.27 -1.39
CA VAL A 2 10.94 -4.58 -1.95
C VAL A 2 12.45 -4.75 -1.88
N TYR A 3 13.22 -3.74 -2.28
CA TYR A 3 14.70 -3.78 -2.25
C TYR A 3 15.26 -3.96 -0.82
N CYS A 4 14.60 -3.37 0.17
CA CYS A 4 14.98 -3.45 1.58
C CYS A 4 14.20 -4.54 2.32
N ALA A 5 13.93 -5.70 1.70
CA ALA A 5 13.14 -6.78 2.28
C ALA A 5 13.61 -7.12 3.70
N GLY A 6 12.73 -6.97 4.69
CA GLY A 6 13.02 -7.19 6.12
C GLY A 6 13.72 -6.06 6.86
N ASP A 7 14.37 -5.13 6.16
CA ASP A 7 14.99 -3.94 6.79
C ASP A 7 14.06 -2.72 6.69
N ILE A 8 13.17 -2.60 7.68
CA ILE A 8 12.17 -1.55 7.74
C ILE A 8 12.82 -0.16 7.82
N ASP A 9 13.92 -0.01 8.55
CA ASP A 9 14.59 1.29 8.73
C ASP A 9 15.28 1.74 7.45
N ALA A 10 15.94 0.83 6.73
CA ALA A 10 16.51 1.12 5.42
C ALA A 10 15.41 1.48 4.40
N ALA A 11 14.26 0.78 4.42
CA ALA A 11 13.14 1.10 3.56
C ALA A 11 12.58 2.51 3.81
N ILE A 12 12.44 2.90 5.07
CA ILE A 12 11.99 4.24 5.47
C ILE A 12 12.98 5.31 4.97
N ALA A 13 14.28 5.13 5.20
CA ALA A 13 15.31 6.08 4.80
C ALA A 13 15.42 6.24 3.28
N MET A 14 15.34 5.13 2.54
CA MET A 14 15.37 5.15 1.07
C MET A 14 14.13 5.83 0.49
N ALA A 15 12.94 5.53 1.02
CA ALA A 15 11.69 6.16 0.61
C ALA A 15 11.68 7.67 0.89
N GLU A 16 12.27 8.13 2.00
CA GLU A 16 12.43 9.54 2.31
C GLU A 16 13.23 10.26 1.25
N THR A 17 14.37 9.69 0.85
CA THR A 17 15.26 10.28 -0.16
C THR A 17 14.55 10.46 -1.49
N ASP A 18 13.79 9.47 -1.94
CA ASP A 18 13.03 9.52 -3.19
C ASP A 18 11.85 10.50 -3.08
N ALA A 19 11.09 10.42 -2.00
CA ALA A 19 9.89 11.24 -1.80
C ALA A 19 10.19 12.74 -1.73
N HIS A 20 11.34 13.15 -1.21
CA HIS A 20 11.76 14.57 -1.16
C HIS A 20 11.87 15.23 -2.54
N ILE A 21 11.97 14.46 -3.63
CA ILE A 21 12.03 15.00 -4.98
C ILE A 21 10.69 15.66 -5.37
N SER A 22 9.57 15.14 -4.88
CA SER A 22 8.24 15.52 -5.34
C SER A 22 7.22 15.81 -4.23
N HIS A 23 7.55 15.49 -2.97
CA HIS A 23 6.63 15.58 -1.83
C HIS A 23 7.24 16.36 -0.67
N TYR A 24 6.36 16.74 0.26
CA TYR A 24 6.70 17.42 1.51
C TYR A 24 5.78 16.94 2.65
N GLY A 25 6.27 16.98 3.90
CA GLY A 25 5.46 16.68 5.09
C GLY A 25 4.78 15.31 5.01
N GLU A 26 3.47 15.29 5.11
CA GLU A 26 2.67 14.05 5.13
C GLU A 26 2.86 13.17 3.88
N GLY A 27 3.15 13.75 2.72
CA GLY A 27 3.44 12.99 1.51
C GLY A 27 4.70 12.12 1.65
N ILE A 28 5.72 12.62 2.34
CA ILE A 28 6.94 11.86 2.65
C ILE A 28 6.61 10.71 3.62
N TRP A 29 5.90 11.00 4.71
CA TRP A 29 5.52 9.98 5.70
C TRP A 29 4.60 8.89 5.09
N GLY A 30 3.73 9.26 4.14
CA GLY A 30 2.93 8.30 3.40
C GLY A 30 3.77 7.33 2.57
N ALA A 31 4.75 7.85 1.82
CA ALA A 31 5.70 7.04 1.07
C ALA A 31 6.52 6.11 1.98
N GLN A 32 7.02 6.64 3.09
CA GLN A 32 7.75 5.88 4.11
C GLN A 32 6.87 4.78 4.74
N ALA A 33 5.60 5.08 5.06
CA ALA A 33 4.67 4.12 5.64
C ALA A 33 4.43 2.92 4.70
N VAL A 34 4.20 3.18 3.41
CA VAL A 34 4.02 2.12 2.41
C VAL A 34 5.30 1.31 2.22
N ALA A 35 6.48 1.97 2.14
CA ALA A 35 7.77 1.28 2.00
C ALA A 35 8.06 0.38 3.21
N ALA A 36 7.81 0.86 4.42
CA ALA A 36 7.95 0.10 5.67
C ALA A 36 7.04 -1.13 5.70
N ALA A 37 5.78 -0.95 5.30
CA ALA A 37 4.80 -2.04 5.22
C ALA A 37 5.22 -3.12 4.21
N VAL A 38 5.69 -2.73 3.02
CA VAL A 38 6.17 -3.66 2.00
C VAL A 38 7.42 -4.39 2.48
N ALA A 39 8.40 -3.70 3.09
CA ALA A 39 9.60 -4.35 3.62
C ALA A 39 9.28 -5.39 4.70
N CYS A 40 8.34 -5.09 5.60
CA CYS A 40 7.84 -6.03 6.60
C CYS A 40 7.12 -7.22 5.96
N ALA A 41 6.28 -6.97 4.96
CA ALA A 41 5.54 -8.00 4.22
C ALA A 41 6.47 -8.97 3.48
N MET A 42 7.55 -8.48 2.87
CA MET A 42 8.58 -9.28 2.20
C MET A 42 9.31 -10.24 3.14
N ALA A 43 9.37 -9.93 4.44
CA ALA A 43 9.94 -10.77 5.49
C ALA A 43 8.88 -11.64 6.19
N ASP A 44 7.74 -11.85 5.57
CA ASP A 44 6.61 -12.65 6.07
C ASP A 44 5.98 -12.12 7.39
N GLY A 45 6.09 -10.80 7.63
CA GLY A 45 5.44 -10.16 8.78
C GLY A 45 3.92 -10.39 8.78
N THR A 46 3.33 -10.58 9.94
CA THR A 46 1.86 -10.65 10.10
C THR A 46 1.20 -9.32 9.71
N ILE A 47 -0.11 -9.32 9.46
CA ILE A 47 -0.83 -8.07 9.14
C ILE A 47 -0.64 -7.04 10.25
N ASP A 48 -0.69 -7.43 11.52
CA ASP A 48 -0.47 -6.51 12.64
C ASP A 48 0.94 -5.92 12.66
N GLU A 49 1.97 -6.73 12.37
CA GLU A 49 3.35 -6.25 12.24
C GLU A 49 3.53 -5.30 11.06
N ILE A 50 2.88 -5.59 9.92
CA ILE A 50 2.86 -4.71 8.74
C ILE A 50 2.21 -3.36 9.06
N LEU A 51 1.07 -3.37 9.77
CA LEU A 51 0.39 -2.14 10.21
C LEU A 51 1.25 -1.35 11.20
N ALA A 52 1.90 -2.04 12.14
CA ALA A 52 2.83 -1.41 13.09
C ALA A 52 4.05 -0.80 12.39
N ALA A 53 4.62 -1.49 11.40
CA ALA A 53 5.72 -0.99 10.58
C ALA A 53 5.33 0.28 9.82
N ALA A 54 4.11 0.31 9.24
CA ALA A 54 3.58 1.49 8.55
C ALA A 54 3.44 2.71 9.48
N MET A 55 3.08 2.49 10.74
CA MET A 55 2.92 3.57 11.72
C MET A 55 4.25 4.17 12.20
N LYS A 56 5.36 3.44 12.07
CA LYS A 56 6.68 3.84 12.60
C LYS A 56 7.19 5.21 12.10
N PRO A 57 7.14 5.54 10.80
CA PRO A 57 7.65 6.81 10.29
C PRO A 57 6.69 8.00 10.51
N ILE A 58 5.45 7.77 10.95
CA ILE A 58 4.43 8.82 11.01
C ILE A 58 4.52 9.53 12.37
N PRO A 59 4.86 10.84 12.42
CA PRO A 59 5.01 11.55 13.69
C PRO A 59 3.69 11.66 14.45
N GLU A 60 3.79 11.60 15.77
CA GLU A 60 2.66 11.85 16.68
C GLU A 60 2.09 13.26 16.48
N GLY A 61 0.77 13.39 16.63
CA GLY A 61 0.08 14.68 16.54
C GLY A 61 -0.11 15.21 15.12
N THR A 62 0.26 14.44 14.08
CA THR A 62 0.00 14.81 12.69
C THR A 62 -1.42 14.40 12.27
N TRP A 63 -1.94 15.07 11.24
CA TRP A 63 -3.25 14.71 10.69
C TRP A 63 -3.23 13.30 10.09
N PHE A 64 -2.16 12.95 9.39
CA PHE A 64 -2.03 11.60 8.81
C PHE A 64 -2.00 10.52 9.91
N ARG A 65 -1.28 10.75 11.04
CA ARG A 65 -1.29 9.84 12.19
C ARG A 65 -2.71 9.63 12.72
N ALA A 66 -3.44 10.71 12.94
CA ALA A 66 -4.82 10.65 13.41
C ALA A 66 -5.77 9.95 12.42
N ALA A 67 -5.55 10.13 11.11
CA ALA A 67 -6.32 9.44 10.08
C ALA A 67 -6.06 7.92 10.06
N MET A 68 -4.81 7.49 10.20
CA MET A 68 -4.46 6.07 10.31
C MET A 68 -5.10 5.42 11.54
N GLU A 69 -4.97 6.06 12.70
CA GLU A 69 -5.56 5.56 13.95
C GLU A 69 -7.10 5.49 13.86
N LYS A 70 -7.71 6.49 13.25
CA LYS A 70 -9.15 6.51 12.99
C LYS A 70 -9.56 5.36 12.05
N ALA A 71 -8.82 5.14 10.95
CA ALA A 71 -9.09 4.04 10.04
C ALA A 71 -9.08 2.68 10.76
N PHE A 72 -8.07 2.45 11.60
CA PHE A 72 -7.98 1.22 12.38
C PHE A 72 -9.13 1.05 13.37
N ALA A 73 -9.49 2.11 14.08
CA ALA A 73 -10.62 2.09 15.02
C ALA A 73 -11.96 1.84 14.32
N ILE A 74 -12.16 2.35 13.11
CA ILE A 74 -13.36 2.07 12.30
C ILE A 74 -13.43 0.59 11.93
N VAL A 75 -12.32 0.03 11.47
CA VAL A 75 -12.25 -1.39 11.10
C VAL A 75 -12.49 -2.30 12.30
N ASP A 76 -11.94 -1.98 13.47
CA ASP A 76 -12.16 -2.74 14.69
C ASP A 76 -13.64 -2.79 15.10
N ARG A 77 -14.37 -1.69 14.92
CA ARG A 77 -15.84 -1.62 15.19
C ARG A 77 -16.68 -2.32 14.13
N ALA A 78 -16.13 -2.56 12.94
CA ALA A 78 -16.86 -3.17 11.82
C ALA A 78 -17.00 -4.70 11.93
N GLU A 79 -16.32 -5.35 12.88
CA GLU A 79 -16.40 -6.78 13.17
C GLU A 79 -16.21 -7.66 11.90
N GLY A 80 -15.27 -7.28 11.04
CA GLY A 80 -14.96 -7.98 9.78
C GLY A 80 -15.93 -7.73 8.62
N SER A 81 -16.95 -6.91 8.81
CA SER A 81 -17.91 -6.56 7.74
C SER A 81 -17.39 -5.43 6.87
N PHE A 82 -17.18 -5.71 5.57
CA PHE A 82 -16.78 -4.69 4.60
C PHE A 82 -17.78 -3.51 4.56
N LEU A 83 -19.07 -3.80 4.51
CA LEU A 83 -20.10 -2.76 4.42
C LEU A 83 -20.15 -1.88 5.67
N ASN A 84 -19.92 -2.47 6.85
CA ASN A 84 -19.89 -1.72 8.11
C ASN A 84 -18.64 -0.83 8.23
N ALA A 85 -17.52 -1.22 7.60
CA ALA A 85 -16.29 -0.44 7.58
C ALA A 85 -16.30 0.62 6.46
N TRP A 86 -16.80 0.26 5.27
CA TRP A 86 -16.66 1.06 4.07
C TRP A 86 -17.26 2.46 4.19
N MET A 87 -18.52 2.58 4.59
CA MET A 87 -19.17 3.88 4.72
C MET A 87 -18.48 4.78 5.77
N PRO A 88 -18.20 4.31 7.00
CA PRO A 88 -17.45 5.12 7.96
C PRO A 88 -16.05 5.49 7.51
N LEU A 89 -15.29 4.59 6.86
CA LEU A 89 -13.97 4.91 6.30
C LEU A 89 -14.09 6.04 5.27
N HIS A 90 -15.01 5.88 4.32
CA HIS A 90 -15.24 6.85 3.26
C HIS A 90 -15.70 8.22 3.80
N ASP A 91 -16.63 8.26 4.77
CA ASP A 91 -17.22 9.50 5.26
C ASP A 91 -16.33 10.20 6.29
N GLU A 92 -15.70 9.45 7.19
CA GLU A 92 -14.93 10.03 8.31
C GLU A 92 -13.47 10.38 7.92
N LEU A 93 -12.93 9.78 6.85
CA LEU A 93 -11.61 10.13 6.32
C LEU A 93 -11.69 11.11 5.13
N TRP A 94 -12.89 11.39 4.65
CA TRP A 94 -13.10 12.28 3.51
C TRP A 94 -12.40 13.63 3.69
N CYS A 95 -11.72 14.06 2.64
CA CYS A 95 -11.23 15.43 2.53
C CYS A 95 -11.54 16.02 1.14
N SER A 96 -11.46 17.34 1.03
CA SER A 96 -11.83 18.05 -0.21
C SER A 96 -10.95 17.67 -1.42
N TYR A 97 -9.77 17.12 -1.17
CA TYR A 97 -8.83 16.66 -2.20
C TYR A 97 -8.56 15.16 -2.03
N LYS A 98 -9.18 14.34 -2.89
CA LYS A 98 -9.26 12.87 -2.77
C LYS A 98 -7.93 12.11 -2.74
N ALA A 99 -6.85 12.70 -3.24
CA ALA A 99 -5.54 12.06 -3.31
C ALA A 99 -4.62 12.47 -2.14
N THR A 100 -5.18 12.95 -1.03
CA THR A 100 -4.39 13.24 0.16
C THR A 100 -3.97 11.94 0.86
N VAL A 101 -2.78 11.97 1.46
CA VAL A 101 -2.24 10.85 2.22
C VAL A 101 -3.17 10.45 3.37
N SER A 102 -3.71 11.42 4.08
CA SER A 102 -4.63 11.22 5.21
C SER A 102 -6.00 10.63 4.82
N GLU A 103 -6.37 10.66 3.53
CA GLU A 103 -7.51 9.93 2.99
C GLU A 103 -7.03 8.62 2.34
N ALA A 104 -6.42 8.69 1.16
CA ALA A 104 -6.15 7.53 0.32
C ALA A 104 -5.23 6.47 0.97
N VAL A 105 -4.16 6.91 1.66
CA VAL A 105 -3.25 5.95 2.31
C VAL A 105 -3.88 5.37 3.57
N ALA A 106 -4.57 6.19 4.38
CA ALA A 106 -5.26 5.70 5.57
C ALA A 106 -6.38 4.71 5.21
N GLU A 107 -7.14 4.98 4.15
CA GLU A 107 -8.15 4.06 3.60
C GLU A 107 -7.52 2.75 3.11
N ALA A 108 -6.38 2.79 2.43
CA ALA A 108 -5.67 1.60 1.98
C ALA A 108 -5.25 0.70 3.15
N PHE A 109 -4.70 1.28 4.22
CA PHE A 109 -4.35 0.52 5.44
C PHE A 109 -5.58 0.05 6.20
N GLY A 110 -6.68 0.80 6.18
CA GLY A 110 -7.98 0.35 6.69
C GLY A 110 -8.49 -0.88 5.93
N VAL A 111 -8.46 -0.87 4.60
CA VAL A 111 -8.83 -2.02 3.76
C VAL A 111 -7.91 -3.20 4.03
N LEU A 112 -6.58 -2.99 4.13
CA LEU A 112 -5.62 -4.05 4.44
C LEU A 112 -5.94 -4.75 5.76
N LYS A 113 -6.21 -3.98 6.81
CA LYS A 113 -6.61 -4.49 8.13
C LYS A 113 -7.92 -5.28 8.06
N LEU A 114 -8.91 -4.76 7.34
CA LEU A 114 -10.24 -5.36 7.22
C LEU A 114 -10.22 -6.71 6.53
N VAL A 115 -9.46 -6.86 5.44
CA VAL A 115 -9.42 -8.11 4.64
C VAL A 115 -8.49 -9.16 5.24
N ASN A 116 -7.64 -8.79 6.16
CA ASN A 116 -6.76 -9.66 6.94
C ASN A 116 -6.07 -10.76 6.11
N GLY A 117 -5.57 -10.38 4.93
CA GLY A 117 -4.60 -11.20 4.21
C GLY A 117 -5.05 -11.97 2.97
N ASP A 118 -6.26 -11.76 2.44
CA ASP A 118 -6.62 -12.31 1.12
C ASP A 118 -6.30 -11.30 0.01
N PHE A 119 -5.33 -11.65 -0.87
CA PHE A 119 -4.92 -10.79 -1.99
C PHE A 119 -6.10 -10.39 -2.88
N ARG A 120 -6.88 -11.37 -3.35
CA ARG A 120 -7.99 -11.13 -4.28
C ARG A 120 -9.06 -10.26 -3.63
N THR A 121 -9.46 -10.61 -2.41
CA THR A 121 -10.46 -9.85 -1.66
C THR A 121 -9.97 -8.43 -1.38
N GLY A 122 -8.70 -8.26 -1.01
CA GLY A 122 -8.09 -6.95 -0.76
C GLY A 122 -8.12 -6.05 -1.99
N VAL A 123 -7.66 -6.53 -3.14
CA VAL A 123 -7.63 -5.73 -4.38
C VAL A 123 -9.05 -5.43 -4.88
N VAL A 124 -9.99 -6.37 -4.76
CA VAL A 124 -11.39 -6.14 -5.14
C VAL A 124 -12.05 -5.12 -4.19
N ALA A 125 -11.82 -5.23 -2.89
CA ALA A 125 -12.31 -4.26 -1.91
C ALA A 125 -11.77 -2.85 -2.20
N ALA A 126 -10.47 -2.72 -2.42
CA ALA A 126 -9.82 -1.47 -2.77
C ALA A 126 -10.37 -0.86 -4.07
N GLY A 127 -10.54 -1.66 -5.12
CA GLY A 127 -11.10 -1.22 -6.39
C GLY A 127 -12.55 -0.76 -6.31
N ASN A 128 -13.32 -1.29 -5.37
CA ASN A 128 -14.72 -0.89 -5.11
C ASN A 128 -14.84 0.23 -4.08
N PHE A 129 -13.73 0.67 -3.49
CA PHE A 129 -13.75 1.67 -2.43
C PHE A 129 -14.30 3.02 -2.92
N GLY A 130 -13.92 3.42 -4.13
CA GLY A 130 -14.27 4.71 -4.71
C GLY A 130 -13.17 5.76 -4.49
N ARG A 131 -13.47 7.01 -4.79
CA ARG A 131 -12.53 8.14 -4.65
C ARG A 131 -11.19 7.89 -5.37
N ASP A 132 -10.12 7.63 -4.66
CA ASP A 132 -8.78 7.34 -5.19
C ASP A 132 -8.49 5.83 -5.23
N ALA A 133 -9.46 5.07 -5.71
CA ALA A 133 -9.47 3.60 -5.69
C ALA A 133 -8.25 2.95 -6.38
N ASP A 134 -7.65 3.60 -7.36
CA ASP A 134 -6.44 3.15 -8.03
C ASP A 134 -5.22 3.21 -7.10
N THR A 135 -5.05 4.30 -6.34
CA THR A 135 -4.00 4.42 -5.31
C THR A 135 -4.23 3.42 -4.18
N ILE A 136 -5.46 3.32 -3.66
CA ILE A 136 -5.82 2.36 -2.62
C ILE A 136 -5.50 0.93 -3.10
N GLY A 137 -5.90 0.60 -4.33
CA GLY A 137 -5.63 -0.70 -4.94
C GLY A 137 -4.15 -1.00 -5.15
N ALA A 138 -3.37 0.01 -5.56
CA ALA A 138 -1.93 -0.12 -5.72
C ALA A 138 -1.23 -0.42 -4.39
N ILE A 139 -1.58 0.29 -3.31
CA ILE A 139 -0.99 0.09 -1.98
C ILE A 139 -1.36 -1.30 -1.43
N VAL A 140 -2.65 -1.63 -1.41
CA VAL A 140 -3.14 -2.93 -0.91
C VAL A 140 -2.55 -4.10 -1.72
N GLY A 141 -2.54 -3.98 -3.05
CA GLY A 141 -1.98 -4.99 -3.94
C GLY A 141 -0.47 -5.18 -3.77
N SER A 142 0.28 -4.09 -3.58
CA SER A 142 1.72 -4.16 -3.33
C SER A 142 2.06 -4.87 -2.03
N ILE A 143 1.38 -4.54 -0.94
CA ILE A 143 1.61 -5.13 0.38
C ILE A 143 1.21 -6.62 0.39
N LEU A 144 0.01 -6.94 -0.10
CA LEU A 144 -0.47 -8.34 -0.13
C LEU A 144 0.31 -9.19 -1.14
N GLY A 145 0.72 -8.61 -2.27
CA GLY A 145 1.60 -9.27 -3.24
C GLY A 145 2.99 -9.56 -2.68
N ALA A 146 3.56 -8.61 -1.93
CA ALA A 146 4.83 -8.79 -1.23
C ALA A 146 4.75 -9.92 -0.19
N LYS A 147 3.64 -9.97 0.58
CA LYS A 147 3.46 -10.97 1.63
C LYS A 147 3.20 -12.38 1.08
N TYR A 148 2.31 -12.51 0.12
CA TYR A 148 1.82 -13.82 -0.31
C TYR A 148 2.40 -14.32 -1.64
N GLY A 149 3.13 -13.47 -2.34
CA GLY A 149 3.80 -13.80 -3.59
C GLY A 149 2.88 -13.87 -4.81
N ALA A 150 3.49 -13.98 -5.97
CA ALA A 150 2.80 -13.95 -7.27
C ALA A 150 1.81 -15.10 -7.48
N SER A 151 1.98 -16.23 -6.79
CA SER A 151 1.08 -17.39 -6.91
C SER A 151 -0.34 -17.15 -6.40
N THR A 152 -0.54 -16.13 -5.56
CA THR A 152 -1.87 -15.75 -5.06
C THR A 152 -2.63 -14.82 -6.00
N ILE A 153 -1.94 -14.27 -7.00
CA ILE A 153 -2.54 -13.37 -7.99
C ILE A 153 -3.28 -14.21 -9.05
N PRO A 154 -4.57 -13.96 -9.31
CA PRO A 154 -5.28 -14.66 -10.38
C PRO A 154 -4.55 -14.55 -11.72
N ALA A 155 -4.31 -15.65 -12.42
CA ALA A 155 -3.48 -15.69 -13.64
C ALA A 155 -3.88 -14.63 -14.68
N HIS A 156 -5.20 -14.44 -14.91
CA HIS A 156 -5.71 -13.45 -15.85
C HIS A 156 -5.46 -11.99 -15.41
N TRP A 157 -5.15 -11.75 -14.12
CA TRP A 157 -4.73 -10.44 -13.62
C TRP A 157 -3.24 -10.20 -13.82
N VAL A 158 -2.43 -11.25 -13.95
CA VAL A 158 -1.01 -11.14 -14.26
C VAL A 158 -0.81 -10.85 -15.75
N GLU A 159 -1.53 -11.55 -16.62
CA GLU A 159 -1.35 -11.46 -18.08
C GLU A 159 -1.64 -10.06 -18.62
N LYS A 160 -2.72 -9.43 -18.15
CA LYS A 160 -3.20 -8.15 -18.69
C LYS A 160 -2.25 -6.98 -18.41
N PRO A 161 -1.74 -6.74 -17.18
CA PRO A 161 -0.84 -5.63 -16.89
C PRO A 161 0.64 -5.95 -17.13
N ARG A 162 0.99 -7.18 -17.51
CA ARG A 162 2.39 -7.61 -17.69
C ARG A 162 3.20 -6.69 -18.57
N TYR A 163 2.59 -6.16 -19.62
CA TYR A 163 3.22 -5.23 -20.56
C TYR A 163 2.50 -3.87 -20.51
N PRO A 164 3.03 -2.87 -19.78
CA PRO A 164 2.43 -1.55 -19.71
C PRO A 164 2.22 -0.93 -21.10
N THR A 165 1.08 -0.24 -21.27
CA THR A 165 0.74 0.43 -22.54
C THR A 165 1.57 1.66 -22.82
N GLY A 166 2.21 2.24 -21.78
CA GLY A 166 2.98 3.48 -21.88
C GLY A 166 2.12 4.74 -21.96
N THR A 167 0.83 4.66 -21.60
CA THR A 167 -0.07 5.81 -21.64
C THR A 167 0.39 6.94 -20.73
N CYS A 168 0.76 6.63 -19.48
CA CYS A 168 1.25 7.64 -18.53
C CYS A 168 2.77 7.77 -18.58
N LEU A 169 3.49 6.65 -18.71
CA LEU A 169 4.95 6.59 -18.73
C LEU A 169 5.40 5.96 -20.04
N THR A 170 5.68 6.81 -21.05
CA THR A 170 6.00 6.34 -22.41
C THR A 170 7.23 5.46 -22.48
N PHE A 171 8.22 5.68 -21.61
CA PHE A 171 9.43 4.86 -21.52
C PHE A 171 9.18 3.43 -21.00
N ALA A 172 8.08 3.21 -20.27
CA ALA A 172 7.70 1.89 -19.75
C ALA A 172 6.94 1.02 -20.77
N LYS A 173 6.61 1.56 -21.95
CA LYS A 173 5.82 0.84 -22.96
C LYS A 173 6.44 -0.51 -23.34
N GLY A 174 5.69 -1.57 -23.11
CA GLY A 174 6.09 -2.92 -23.52
C GLY A 174 7.19 -3.56 -22.65
N VAL A 175 7.60 -2.92 -21.56
CA VAL A 175 8.50 -3.52 -20.58
C VAL A 175 7.83 -4.74 -19.96
N ASP A 176 8.53 -5.88 -19.89
CA ASP A 176 8.03 -7.06 -19.20
C ASP A 176 8.20 -6.89 -17.69
N MET A 177 7.08 -6.68 -16.98
CA MET A 177 7.08 -6.47 -15.53
C MET A 177 7.63 -7.66 -14.74
N LEU A 178 7.48 -8.88 -15.26
CA LEU A 178 8.06 -10.06 -14.61
C LEU A 178 9.58 -10.08 -14.74
N ALA A 179 10.13 -9.69 -15.91
CA ALA A 179 11.56 -9.56 -16.07
C ALA A 179 12.17 -8.49 -15.13
N VAL A 180 11.47 -7.36 -14.94
CA VAL A 180 11.89 -6.34 -13.97
C VAL A 180 11.88 -6.89 -12.54
N ALA A 181 10.86 -7.68 -12.18
CA ALA A 181 10.81 -8.33 -10.86
C ALA A 181 11.96 -9.31 -10.67
N ASP A 182 12.29 -10.12 -11.69
CA ASP A 182 13.42 -11.06 -11.65
C ASP A 182 14.77 -10.33 -11.50
N ASP A 183 14.95 -9.20 -12.19
CA ASP A 183 16.18 -8.39 -12.06
C ASP A 183 16.28 -7.73 -10.67
N LEU A 184 15.18 -7.26 -10.11
CA LEU A 184 15.14 -6.74 -8.75
C LEU A 184 15.46 -7.83 -7.72
N CYS A 185 14.94 -9.05 -7.89
CA CYS A 185 15.27 -10.18 -7.03
C CYS A 185 16.78 -10.50 -7.02
N LYS A 186 17.45 -10.42 -8.16
CA LYS A 186 18.91 -10.61 -8.22
C LYS A 186 19.66 -9.59 -7.37
N LEU A 187 19.25 -8.31 -7.44
CA LEU A 187 19.87 -7.22 -6.66
C LEU A 187 19.66 -7.38 -5.14
N ILE A 188 18.56 -7.99 -4.73
CA ILE A 188 18.27 -8.22 -3.29
C ILE A 188 19.12 -9.37 -2.74
N LEU A 189 19.48 -10.34 -3.57
CA LEU A 189 20.21 -11.54 -3.17
C LEU A 189 21.76 -11.36 -3.24
N GLU A 190 22.27 -10.29 -3.83
CA GLU A 190 23.67 -9.87 -3.82
C GLU A 190 24.06 -9.19 -2.51
#